data_acdcd6cfa203f62a838cf282d808a5de
#
_entry.id   acdcd6cfa203f62a838cf282d808a5de
#
_cell.length_a   1.000
_cell.length_b   1.000
_cell.length_c   1.000
_cell.angle_alpha   90.00
_cell.angle_beta   90.00
_cell.angle_gamma   90.00
#
_symmetry.space_group_name_H-M   'P 1'
#
loop_
_entity.id
_entity.type
_entity.pdbx_description
1 polymer ?
#
loop_
_entity_poly.entity_id
_entity_poly.type
_entity_poly.pdbx_seq_one_letter_code
_entity_poly.pdbx_strand_id
1 'polypeptide(L)'
;MKVAWVLPSFIEGSGGHRTMFQNINCLLSHGYECDVYIEDNGDAKSADDLKKQVERFFGGCNCTYHLGFQISGEYDILFATAWFTAKVVRDYPFAKRKAYFIQDFEALFNPMGDGYLLACTSYCYGLSPITIGKWLTHKMQTEYLSPSQYFDFCADHNVYHPINSVQKEEAICFIYQPDKPRRCSIIGIEALGIVKYLRPHVKIYLYGSNVSGHIWFDHTNLGIISIEDCNTLYNKCTVGLCISSSNPSRIPFEMMAAGLPVVDLYLDNNLYDMPDSGVVLAHYTPESIAQALLDIIDHPEKAASLSQAGREYMKYRTLEYGYEQFYRAVDNLLHDRTIVNAPIEKIYNSPPVIADVIVQNSIKADSYQRLTIPRKRLVDILKHNRNLRKSRLLRTIWNLIKGN
;
A
#
# COMPACT_ATOMS: atom_id res chain seq x y z
N MET A 1 2.03 26.98 -14.90
CA MET A 1 0.72 26.55 -14.37
C MET A 1 0.84 26.32 -12.90
N LYS A 2 -0.19 26.66 -12.13
CA LYS A 2 -0.19 26.53 -10.68
C LYS A 2 -1.10 25.40 -10.21
N VAL A 3 -0.56 24.47 -9.43
CA VAL A 3 -1.25 23.26 -8.98
C VAL A 3 -1.18 23.19 -7.46
N ALA A 4 -2.27 22.79 -6.81
CA ALA A 4 -2.24 22.53 -5.38
C ALA A 4 -2.69 21.09 -5.05
N TRP A 5 -2.15 20.60 -3.95
CA TRP A 5 -2.40 19.27 -3.43
C TRP A 5 -2.86 19.35 -1.98
N VAL A 6 -3.90 18.62 -1.62
CA VAL A 6 -4.42 18.53 -0.26
C VAL A 6 -4.15 17.12 0.27
N LEU A 7 -3.23 17.01 1.22
CA LEU A 7 -2.69 15.76 1.74
C LEU A 7 -3.10 15.51 3.20
N PRO A 8 -3.26 14.25 3.60
CA PRO A 8 -3.27 13.89 5.02
C PRO A 8 -1.92 14.18 5.68
N SER A 9 -1.91 14.20 7.00
CA SER A 9 -0.70 14.30 7.82
C SER A 9 0.30 13.19 7.50
N PHE A 10 1.60 13.47 7.62
CA PHE A 10 2.65 12.55 7.20
C PHE A 10 2.77 11.33 8.10
N ILE A 11 3.06 10.19 7.46
CA ILE A 11 3.40 8.94 8.13
C ILE A 11 4.78 8.52 7.60
N GLU A 12 5.76 8.41 8.48
CA GLU A 12 7.12 7.95 8.14
C GLU A 12 7.05 6.56 7.47
N GLY A 13 7.78 6.38 6.36
CA GLY A 13 7.78 5.13 5.60
C GLY A 13 6.50 4.87 4.78
N SER A 14 5.59 5.86 4.67
CA SER A 14 4.39 5.72 3.86
C SER A 14 4.70 5.70 2.37
N GLY A 15 4.42 4.57 1.71
CA GLY A 15 4.51 4.45 0.25
C GLY A 15 3.53 5.38 -0.49
N GLY A 16 2.35 5.65 0.10
CA GLY A 16 1.37 6.57 -0.47
C GLY A 16 1.89 8.00 -0.54
N HIS A 17 2.44 8.52 0.56
CA HIS A 17 3.05 9.85 0.55
C HIS A 17 4.26 9.94 -0.39
N ARG A 18 5.10 8.90 -0.42
CA ARG A 18 6.22 8.83 -1.38
C ARG A 18 5.71 8.94 -2.82
N THR A 19 4.66 8.20 -3.18
CA THR A 19 4.06 8.28 -4.51
C THR A 19 3.51 9.68 -4.82
N MET A 20 2.85 10.36 -3.86
CA MET A 20 2.38 11.73 -4.04
C MET A 20 3.55 12.68 -4.34
N PHE A 21 4.60 12.68 -3.51
CA PHE A 21 5.76 13.56 -3.71
C PHE A 21 6.54 13.25 -4.99
N GLN A 22 6.64 11.99 -5.40
CA GLN A 22 7.21 11.61 -6.69
C GLN A 22 6.43 12.25 -7.86
N ASN A 23 5.10 12.22 -7.82
CA ASN A 23 4.27 12.83 -8.86
C ASN A 23 4.25 14.37 -8.78
N ILE A 24 4.35 14.96 -7.59
CA ILE A 24 4.56 16.41 -7.44
C ILE A 24 5.89 16.83 -8.06
N ASN A 25 6.98 16.09 -7.78
CA ASN A 25 8.30 16.34 -8.38
C ASN A 25 8.27 16.20 -9.91
N CYS A 26 7.48 15.25 -10.45
CA CYS A 26 7.24 15.15 -11.88
C CYS A 26 6.63 16.44 -12.44
N LEU A 27 5.59 17.00 -11.82
CA LEU A 27 4.99 18.25 -12.27
C LEU A 27 5.97 19.43 -12.15
N LEU A 28 6.73 19.52 -11.07
CA LEU A 28 7.77 20.55 -10.90
C LEU A 28 8.82 20.49 -12.01
N SER A 29 9.26 19.28 -12.42
CA SER A 29 10.21 19.10 -13.53
C SER A 29 9.66 19.52 -14.89
N HIS A 30 8.33 19.56 -15.05
CA HIS A 30 7.62 20.08 -16.22
C HIS A 30 7.27 21.58 -16.10
N GLY A 31 7.83 22.28 -15.11
CA GLY A 31 7.67 23.73 -14.96
C GLY A 31 6.35 24.16 -14.30
N TYR A 32 5.69 23.27 -13.58
CA TYR A 32 4.53 23.65 -12.76
C TYR A 32 4.97 24.25 -11.44
N GLU A 33 4.22 25.19 -10.93
CA GLU A 33 4.31 25.65 -9.54
C GLU A 33 3.40 24.78 -8.68
N CYS A 34 3.91 24.21 -7.59
CA CYS A 34 3.15 23.31 -6.73
C CYS A 34 3.06 23.83 -5.30
N ASP A 35 1.85 23.96 -4.80
CA ASP A 35 1.52 24.19 -3.41
C ASP A 35 1.01 22.90 -2.76
N VAL A 36 1.40 22.63 -1.51
CA VAL A 36 0.98 21.42 -0.78
C VAL A 36 0.36 21.83 0.56
N TYR A 37 -0.92 21.55 0.73
CA TYR A 37 -1.69 21.79 1.96
C TYR A 37 -1.78 20.49 2.74
N ILE A 38 -1.23 20.47 3.95
CA ILE A 38 -1.10 19.27 4.77
C ILE A 38 -1.98 19.38 6.00
N GLU A 39 -2.71 18.32 6.30
CA GLU A 39 -3.54 18.22 7.50
C GLU A 39 -2.75 18.60 8.75
N ASP A 40 -3.30 19.51 9.55
CA ASP A 40 -2.75 19.86 10.85
C ASP A 40 -3.23 18.87 11.92
N ASN A 41 -2.36 17.94 12.26
CA ASN A 41 -2.58 16.96 13.35
C ASN A 41 -1.80 17.34 14.62
N GLY A 42 -1.12 18.50 14.63
CA GLY A 42 -0.32 19.00 15.74
C GLY A 42 1.13 18.48 15.80
N ASP A 43 1.56 17.66 14.83
CA ASP A 43 2.95 17.14 14.77
C ASP A 43 3.93 18.16 14.18
N ALA A 44 3.49 18.92 13.18
CA ALA A 44 4.24 20.04 12.62
C ALA A 44 3.75 21.37 13.18
N LYS A 45 4.66 22.33 13.38
CA LYS A 45 4.34 23.65 13.92
C LYS A 45 4.41 24.76 12.87
N SER A 46 4.98 24.47 11.72
CA SER A 46 5.22 25.43 10.65
C SER A 46 5.40 24.77 9.29
N ALA A 47 5.36 25.57 8.22
CA ALA A 47 5.71 25.13 6.88
C ALA A 47 7.16 24.61 6.79
N ASP A 48 8.08 25.19 7.54
CA ASP A 48 9.48 24.74 7.60
C ASP A 48 9.62 23.37 8.25
N ASP A 49 8.80 23.08 9.26
CA ASP A 49 8.78 21.73 9.88
C ASP A 49 8.25 20.68 8.89
N LEU A 50 7.21 21.03 8.12
CA LEU A 50 6.70 20.16 7.06
C LEU A 50 7.75 19.87 5.99
N LYS A 51 8.48 20.89 5.54
CA LYS A 51 9.57 20.75 4.57
C LYS A 51 10.65 19.81 5.08
N LYS A 52 11.09 19.95 6.32
CA LYS A 52 12.08 19.06 6.96
C LYS A 52 11.58 17.63 7.07
N GLN A 53 10.29 17.42 7.38
CA GLN A 53 9.69 16.08 7.41
C GLN A 53 9.69 15.46 6.01
N VAL A 54 9.35 16.20 4.96
CA VAL A 54 9.37 15.71 3.57
C VAL A 54 10.79 15.37 3.13
N GLU A 55 11.77 16.20 3.44
CA GLU A 55 13.18 15.92 3.16
C GLU A 55 13.64 14.63 3.85
N ARG A 56 13.29 14.46 5.11
CA ARG A 56 13.67 13.28 5.90
C ARG A 56 12.97 11.99 5.44
N PHE A 57 11.65 12.04 5.17
CA PHE A 57 10.84 10.84 4.95
C PHE A 57 10.70 10.44 3.50
N PHE A 58 10.77 11.40 2.56
CA PHE A 58 10.39 11.20 1.17
C PHE A 58 11.43 11.67 0.15
N GLY A 59 12.58 12.18 0.59
CA GLY A 59 13.70 12.58 -0.27
C GLY A 59 13.63 14.02 -0.78
N GLY A 60 12.70 14.83 -0.22
CA GLY A 60 12.59 16.26 -0.55
C GLY A 60 11.67 16.56 -1.74
N CYS A 61 11.12 17.77 -1.73
CA CYS A 61 10.29 18.30 -2.80
C CYS A 61 10.36 19.84 -2.76
N ASN A 62 10.63 20.46 -3.89
CA ASN A 62 10.77 21.93 -3.98
C ASN A 62 9.41 22.60 -4.27
N CYS A 63 8.42 22.36 -3.41
CA CYS A 63 7.10 22.95 -3.46
C CYS A 63 6.88 23.94 -2.29
N THR A 64 5.80 24.71 -2.34
CA THR A 64 5.39 25.57 -1.21
C THR A 64 4.52 24.75 -0.25
N TYR A 65 4.86 24.77 1.03
CA TYR A 65 4.16 24.02 2.07
C TYR A 65 3.22 24.91 2.87
N HIS A 66 2.03 24.42 3.15
CA HIS A 66 1.01 25.06 3.98
C HIS A 66 0.50 24.09 5.04
N LEU A 67 0.46 24.52 6.29
CA LEU A 67 -0.11 23.76 7.39
C LEU A 67 -1.61 24.01 7.48
N GLY A 68 -2.40 22.95 7.49
CA GLY A 68 -3.86 23.01 7.48
C GLY A 68 -4.47 23.16 6.09
N PHE A 69 -5.80 23.11 6.04
CA PHE A 69 -6.59 23.13 4.79
C PHE A 69 -7.20 24.50 4.46
N GLN A 70 -6.58 25.57 4.94
CA GLN A 70 -7.00 26.94 4.57
C GLN A 70 -6.37 27.31 3.22
N ILE A 71 -7.00 26.81 2.15
CA ILE A 71 -6.53 27.04 0.79
C ILE A 71 -6.76 28.50 0.40
N SER A 72 -5.77 29.13 -0.26
CA SER A 72 -5.84 30.50 -0.75
C SER A 72 -5.23 30.65 -2.14
N GLY A 73 -5.74 31.57 -2.93
CA GLY A 73 -5.26 31.86 -4.30
C GLY A 73 -6.04 31.07 -5.37
N GLU A 74 -5.59 31.19 -6.61
CA GLU A 74 -6.20 30.53 -7.76
C GLU A 74 -5.29 29.42 -8.26
N TYR A 75 -5.90 28.29 -8.66
CA TYR A 75 -5.18 27.12 -9.15
C TYR A 75 -5.74 26.64 -10.49
N ASP A 76 -4.85 26.20 -11.37
CA ASP A 76 -5.24 25.54 -12.58
C ASP A 76 -5.80 24.13 -12.26
N ILE A 77 -5.18 23.42 -11.30
CA ILE A 77 -5.70 22.16 -10.76
C ILE A 77 -5.57 22.14 -9.24
N LEU A 78 -6.58 21.61 -8.56
CA LEU A 78 -6.55 21.30 -7.13
C LEU A 78 -6.79 19.80 -6.93
N PHE A 79 -5.83 19.10 -6.31
CA PHE A 79 -5.86 17.66 -6.06
C PHE A 79 -6.33 17.32 -4.65
N ALA A 80 -7.32 16.44 -4.55
CA ALA A 80 -7.57 15.65 -3.34
C ALA A 80 -6.71 14.38 -3.37
N THR A 81 -6.29 13.88 -2.21
CA THR A 81 -5.45 12.69 -2.10
C THR A 81 -5.94 11.66 -1.09
N ALA A 82 -7.00 11.99 -0.35
CA ALA A 82 -7.68 11.12 0.59
C ALA A 82 -9.18 11.45 0.62
N TRP A 83 -10.01 10.51 1.05
CA TRP A 83 -11.47 10.67 1.01
C TRP A 83 -11.97 11.92 1.75
N PHE A 84 -11.35 12.28 2.88
CA PHE A 84 -11.74 13.48 3.64
C PHE A 84 -11.20 14.78 3.01
N THR A 85 -10.10 14.72 2.25
CA THR A 85 -9.60 15.89 1.51
C THR A 85 -10.45 16.19 0.26
N ALA A 86 -11.17 15.18 -0.25
CA ALA A 86 -12.03 15.33 -1.43
C ALA A 86 -13.14 16.37 -1.21
N LYS A 87 -13.71 16.45 0.01
CA LYS A 87 -14.70 17.47 0.35
C LYS A 87 -14.08 18.88 0.35
N VAL A 88 -12.88 19.02 0.86
CA VAL A 88 -12.16 20.32 0.88
C VAL A 88 -11.94 20.82 -0.55
N VAL A 89 -11.49 19.93 -1.43
CA VAL A 89 -11.26 20.24 -2.86
C VAL A 89 -12.56 20.55 -3.58
N ARG A 90 -13.63 19.76 -3.33
CA ARG A 90 -14.95 20.00 -3.92
C ARG A 90 -15.46 21.40 -3.61
N ASP A 91 -15.34 21.80 -2.35
CA ASP A 91 -15.96 23.03 -1.84
C ASP A 91 -15.12 24.30 -2.15
N TYR A 92 -13.85 24.15 -2.58
CA TYR A 92 -13.00 25.28 -2.93
C TYR A 92 -13.38 25.90 -4.28
N PRO A 93 -13.73 27.21 -4.36
CA PRO A 93 -14.31 27.79 -5.58
C PRO A 93 -13.25 28.25 -6.60
N PHE A 94 -11.98 28.49 -6.21
CA PHE A 94 -10.98 29.14 -7.06
C PHE A 94 -9.99 28.15 -7.69
N ALA A 95 -10.46 26.98 -8.09
CA ALA A 95 -9.72 26.01 -8.88
C ALA A 95 -10.44 25.77 -10.21
N LYS A 96 -9.73 25.90 -11.35
CA LYS A 96 -10.29 25.68 -12.69
C LYS A 96 -10.67 24.22 -12.90
N ARG A 97 -9.82 23.30 -12.40
CA ARG A 97 -10.02 21.85 -12.42
C ARG A 97 -9.87 21.27 -11.02
N LYS A 98 -10.63 20.24 -10.72
CA LYS A 98 -10.58 19.53 -9.45
C LYS A 98 -10.35 18.06 -9.73
N ALA A 99 -9.25 17.53 -9.21
CA ALA A 99 -8.85 16.16 -9.42
C ALA A 99 -8.82 15.37 -8.11
N TYR A 100 -8.95 14.04 -8.22
CA TYR A 100 -8.78 13.14 -7.10
C TYR A 100 -7.69 12.12 -7.45
N PHE A 101 -6.54 12.25 -6.78
CA PHE A 101 -5.43 11.30 -6.89
C PHE A 101 -5.70 10.11 -6.00
N ILE A 102 -6.21 9.02 -6.59
CA ILE A 102 -6.71 7.85 -5.86
C ILE A 102 -5.66 6.75 -5.89
N GLN A 103 -5.13 6.40 -4.71
CA GLN A 103 -4.12 5.34 -4.57
C GLN A 103 -4.67 4.03 -3.99
N ASP A 104 -5.85 4.08 -3.42
CA ASP A 104 -6.49 2.91 -2.81
C ASP A 104 -8.02 3.12 -2.81
N PHE A 105 -8.77 2.04 -2.67
CA PHE A 105 -10.19 2.16 -2.38
C PHE A 105 -10.37 2.35 -0.87
N GLU A 106 -10.23 3.60 -0.43
CA GLU A 106 -10.09 3.96 0.99
C GLU A 106 -11.32 3.62 1.84
N ALA A 107 -12.47 3.36 1.20
CA ALA A 107 -13.64 2.83 1.92
C ALA A 107 -13.29 1.55 2.68
N LEU A 108 -12.43 0.68 2.10
CA LEU A 108 -11.99 -0.56 2.73
C LEU A 108 -10.97 -0.37 3.88
N PHE A 109 -10.58 0.86 4.19
CA PHE A 109 -9.79 1.14 5.41
C PHE A 109 -10.64 1.17 6.67
N ASN A 110 -11.96 1.24 6.50
CA ASN A 110 -12.93 1.34 7.57
C ASN A 110 -13.83 0.09 7.61
N PRO A 111 -14.27 -0.36 8.78
CA PRO A 111 -15.37 -1.31 8.85
C PRO A 111 -16.64 -0.66 8.27
N MET A 112 -17.60 -1.49 7.82
CA MET A 112 -18.89 -0.99 7.35
C MET A 112 -19.53 -0.06 8.39
N GLY A 113 -19.83 1.17 7.99
CA GLY A 113 -20.34 2.23 8.83
C GLY A 113 -20.05 3.61 8.26
N ASP A 114 -20.10 4.66 9.09
CA ASP A 114 -19.95 6.05 8.64
C ASP A 114 -18.67 6.29 7.86
N GLY A 115 -17.53 5.79 8.34
CA GLY A 115 -16.24 5.96 7.68
C GLY A 115 -16.21 5.33 6.28
N TYR A 116 -16.75 4.12 6.15
CA TYR A 116 -16.88 3.43 4.85
C TYR A 116 -17.76 4.21 3.89
N LEU A 117 -18.97 4.60 4.35
CA LEU A 117 -19.97 5.28 3.52
C LEU A 117 -19.52 6.69 3.12
N LEU A 118 -18.88 7.43 4.01
CA LEU A 118 -18.30 8.76 3.69
C LEU A 118 -17.16 8.65 2.68
N ALA A 119 -16.31 7.64 2.81
CA ALA A 119 -15.27 7.40 1.82
C ALA A 119 -15.87 7.04 0.45
N CYS A 120 -16.88 6.17 0.38
CA CYS A 120 -17.63 5.91 -0.85
C CYS A 120 -18.24 7.19 -1.44
N THR A 121 -18.84 8.02 -0.60
CA THR A 121 -19.46 9.28 -1.03
C THR A 121 -18.45 10.23 -1.66
N SER A 122 -17.19 10.21 -1.22
CA SER A 122 -16.13 11.09 -1.77
C SER A 122 -15.90 10.88 -3.26
N TYR A 123 -16.10 9.68 -3.78
CA TYR A 123 -15.96 9.37 -5.20
C TYR A 123 -17.12 9.94 -6.05
N CYS A 124 -18.22 10.36 -5.43
CA CYS A 124 -19.37 11.00 -6.08
C CYS A 124 -19.30 12.54 -6.10
N TYR A 125 -18.20 13.15 -5.64
CA TYR A 125 -18.10 14.62 -5.54
C TYR A 125 -17.82 15.35 -6.87
N GLY A 126 -17.72 14.63 -7.98
CA GLY A 126 -17.50 15.23 -9.30
C GLY A 126 -16.06 15.69 -9.54
N LEU A 127 -15.09 15.20 -8.75
CA LEU A 127 -13.69 15.39 -9.03
C LEU A 127 -13.25 14.43 -10.13
N SER A 128 -12.26 14.81 -10.93
CA SER A 128 -11.70 13.95 -12.00
C SER A 128 -10.70 12.96 -11.40
N PRO A 129 -10.99 11.64 -11.39
CA PRO A 129 -10.09 10.65 -10.82
C PRO A 129 -8.85 10.44 -11.70
N ILE A 130 -7.67 10.44 -11.05
CA ILE A 130 -6.43 9.89 -11.59
C ILE A 130 -5.98 8.82 -10.61
N THR A 131 -6.00 7.54 -11.03
CA THR A 131 -5.78 6.41 -10.13
C THR A 131 -4.43 5.76 -10.34
N ILE A 132 -3.89 5.13 -9.30
CA ILE A 132 -2.83 4.16 -9.48
C ILE A 132 -3.45 2.79 -9.78
N GLY A 133 -3.09 2.23 -10.94
CA GLY A 133 -3.57 0.94 -11.39
C GLY A 133 -4.94 0.98 -12.09
N LYS A 134 -5.19 -0.09 -12.79
CA LYS A 134 -6.36 -0.28 -13.65
C LYS A 134 -7.62 -0.64 -12.88
N TRP A 135 -7.48 -1.42 -11.78
CA TRP A 135 -8.62 -1.81 -10.98
C TRP A 135 -9.40 -0.61 -10.43
N LEU A 136 -8.69 0.37 -9.86
CA LEU A 136 -9.35 1.57 -9.32
C LEU A 136 -10.05 2.37 -10.41
N THR A 137 -9.44 2.49 -11.59
CA THR A 137 -10.09 3.14 -12.76
C THR A 137 -11.34 2.37 -13.16
N HIS A 138 -11.26 1.05 -13.31
CA HIS A 138 -12.41 0.22 -13.61
C HIS A 138 -13.54 0.43 -12.60
N LYS A 139 -13.20 0.43 -11.31
CA LYS A 139 -14.15 0.65 -10.23
C LYS A 139 -14.79 2.04 -10.27
N MET A 140 -14.00 3.11 -10.53
CA MET A 140 -14.52 4.46 -10.67
C MET A 140 -15.47 4.57 -11.87
N GLN A 141 -15.12 3.95 -13.00
CA GLN A 141 -15.95 3.98 -14.22
C GLN A 141 -17.25 3.19 -14.06
N THR A 142 -17.21 2.02 -13.44
CA THR A 142 -18.36 1.09 -13.39
C THR A 142 -19.29 1.31 -12.20
N GLU A 143 -18.74 1.59 -11.01
CA GLU A 143 -19.54 1.73 -9.79
C GLU A 143 -19.90 3.19 -9.48
N TYR A 144 -19.03 4.14 -9.86
CA TYR A 144 -19.21 5.56 -9.58
C TYR A 144 -19.52 6.39 -10.83
N LEU A 145 -19.59 5.76 -12.02
CA LEU A 145 -19.87 6.40 -13.31
C LEU A 145 -18.99 7.63 -13.58
N SER A 146 -17.75 7.60 -13.06
CA SER A 146 -16.80 8.70 -13.13
C SER A 146 -15.73 8.41 -14.19
N PRO A 147 -15.66 9.19 -15.28
CA PRO A 147 -14.58 9.07 -16.26
C PRO A 147 -13.22 9.22 -15.59
N SER A 148 -12.35 8.22 -15.72
CA SER A 148 -11.13 8.12 -14.95
C SER A 148 -9.92 7.79 -15.80
N GLN A 149 -8.75 8.30 -15.42
CA GLN A 149 -7.46 7.98 -16.02
C GLN A 149 -6.60 7.26 -15.00
N TYR A 150 -5.60 6.51 -15.47
CA TYR A 150 -4.68 5.80 -14.59
C TYR A 150 -3.24 5.97 -15.02
N PHE A 151 -2.35 5.68 -14.09
CA PHE A 151 -0.97 5.35 -14.33
C PHE A 151 -0.68 3.98 -13.71
N ASP A 152 0.20 3.23 -14.35
CA ASP A 152 0.50 1.86 -13.95
C ASP A 152 1.30 1.79 -12.63
N PHE A 153 1.26 0.63 -11.98
CA PHE A 153 2.22 0.30 -10.95
C PHE A 153 3.61 0.14 -11.55
N CYS A 154 4.55 0.89 -11.03
CA CYS A 154 5.93 0.97 -11.48
C CYS A 154 6.89 0.76 -10.32
N ALA A 155 8.13 0.35 -10.62
CA ALA A 155 9.20 0.21 -9.66
C ALA A 155 10.41 1.07 -10.03
N ASP A 156 11.18 1.47 -9.02
CA ASP A 156 12.48 2.11 -9.23
C ASP A 156 13.52 1.03 -9.58
N HIS A 157 13.91 0.93 -10.84
CA HIS A 157 14.87 -0.07 -11.31
C HIS A 157 16.31 0.23 -10.88
N ASN A 158 16.60 1.45 -10.41
CA ASN A 158 17.89 1.75 -9.79
C ASN A 158 18.00 1.12 -8.40
N VAL A 159 16.85 0.90 -7.74
CA VAL A 159 16.77 0.27 -6.41
C VAL A 159 16.43 -1.21 -6.53
N TYR A 160 15.34 -1.54 -7.25
CA TYR A 160 14.80 -2.90 -7.33
C TYR A 160 15.26 -3.59 -8.63
N HIS A 161 16.29 -4.41 -8.50
CA HIS A 161 16.89 -5.17 -9.58
C HIS A 161 17.55 -6.44 -9.06
N PRO A 162 17.84 -7.43 -9.91
CA PRO A 162 18.59 -8.61 -9.52
C PRO A 162 20.01 -8.27 -9.07
N ILE A 163 20.45 -8.87 -7.95
CA ILE A 163 21.80 -8.74 -7.39
C ILE A 163 22.50 -10.10 -7.48
N ASN A 164 23.39 -10.28 -8.43
CA ASN A 164 24.07 -11.56 -8.68
C ASN A 164 24.96 -12.03 -7.51
N SER A 165 25.44 -11.11 -6.66
CA SER A 165 26.28 -11.42 -5.52
C SER A 165 25.50 -11.92 -4.29
N VAL A 166 24.17 -11.77 -4.25
CA VAL A 166 23.35 -12.24 -3.15
C VAL A 166 23.02 -13.71 -3.33
N GLN A 167 23.43 -14.53 -2.37
CA GLN A 167 23.10 -15.96 -2.38
C GLN A 167 21.62 -16.15 -2.00
N LYS A 168 20.88 -16.86 -2.85
CA LYS A 168 19.50 -17.25 -2.56
C LYS A 168 19.43 -18.24 -1.40
N GLU A 169 18.44 -18.05 -0.57
CA GLU A 169 18.08 -18.94 0.53
C GLU A 169 16.68 -19.49 0.30
N GLU A 170 16.43 -20.69 0.81
CA GLU A 170 15.08 -21.24 0.87
C GLU A 170 14.31 -20.49 1.97
N ALA A 171 13.77 -19.35 1.56
CA ALA A 171 13.20 -18.36 2.47
C ALA A 171 12.00 -17.65 1.87
N ILE A 172 11.11 -17.20 2.75
CA ILE A 172 9.95 -16.36 2.44
C ILE A 172 10.16 -15.01 3.13
N CYS A 173 9.95 -13.90 2.42
CA CYS A 173 9.76 -12.60 3.05
C CYS A 173 8.28 -12.20 3.04
N PHE A 174 7.82 -11.61 4.13
CA PHE A 174 6.44 -11.14 4.29
C PHE A 174 6.41 -9.70 4.79
N ILE A 175 5.69 -8.83 4.06
CA ILE A 175 5.42 -7.46 4.53
C ILE A 175 4.43 -7.49 5.70
N TYR A 176 4.97 -7.48 6.91
CA TYR A 176 4.23 -7.60 8.15
C TYR A 176 3.87 -6.22 8.71
N GLN A 177 2.61 -5.84 8.61
CA GLN A 177 2.08 -4.55 9.09
C GLN A 177 0.78 -4.75 9.87
N PRO A 178 0.84 -5.28 11.12
CA PRO A 178 -0.32 -5.67 11.91
C PRO A 178 -1.23 -4.51 12.31
N ASP A 179 -0.74 -3.29 12.25
CA ASP A 179 -1.49 -2.04 12.46
C ASP A 179 -2.36 -1.64 11.27
N LYS A 180 -2.20 -2.29 10.12
CA LYS A 180 -2.97 -2.04 8.90
C LYS A 180 -3.86 -3.24 8.57
N PRO A 181 -5.16 -3.23 8.92
CA PRO A 181 -6.06 -4.37 8.72
C PRO A 181 -6.08 -4.92 7.28
N ARG A 182 -5.99 -4.04 6.28
CA ARG A 182 -5.98 -4.41 4.86
C ARG A 182 -4.75 -5.22 4.43
N ARG A 183 -3.71 -5.31 5.27
CA ARG A 183 -2.52 -6.15 5.05
C ARG A 183 -2.68 -7.56 5.57
N CYS A 184 -3.81 -7.87 6.20
CA CYS A 184 -4.21 -9.21 6.62
C CYS A 184 -3.08 -9.98 7.32
N SER A 185 -2.35 -9.31 8.22
CA SER A 185 -1.16 -9.87 8.87
C SER A 185 -1.44 -11.16 9.62
N ILE A 186 -2.66 -11.33 10.19
CA ILE A 186 -3.07 -12.56 10.88
C ILE A 186 -3.10 -13.73 9.89
N ILE A 187 -3.78 -13.57 8.76
CA ILE A 187 -3.89 -14.61 7.73
C ILE A 187 -2.49 -14.97 7.20
N GLY A 188 -1.64 -13.98 6.97
CA GLY A 188 -0.26 -14.22 6.53
C GLY A 188 0.56 -15.00 7.53
N ILE A 189 0.49 -14.67 8.83
CA ILE A 189 1.20 -15.40 9.88
C ILE A 189 0.67 -16.84 10.02
N GLU A 190 -0.65 -17.06 9.94
CA GLU A 190 -1.22 -18.39 9.95
C GLU A 190 -0.72 -19.23 8.77
N ALA A 191 -0.71 -18.68 7.56
CA ALA A 191 -0.16 -19.33 6.38
C ALA A 191 1.32 -19.71 6.54
N LEU A 192 2.14 -18.77 7.03
CA LEU A 192 3.56 -19.00 7.30
C LEU A 192 3.78 -20.04 8.39
N GLY A 193 2.89 -20.12 9.39
CA GLY A 193 2.90 -21.16 10.42
C GLY A 193 2.67 -22.56 9.83
N ILE A 194 1.76 -22.69 8.85
CA ILE A 194 1.55 -23.96 8.10
C ILE A 194 2.81 -24.33 7.32
N VAL A 195 3.43 -23.36 6.61
CA VAL A 195 4.68 -23.60 5.90
C VAL A 195 5.77 -24.08 6.84
N LYS A 196 5.96 -23.43 7.98
CA LYS A 196 6.96 -23.82 9.00
C LYS A 196 6.71 -25.20 9.59
N TYR A 197 5.44 -25.57 9.76
CA TYR A 197 5.09 -26.90 10.22
C TYR A 197 5.48 -27.99 9.20
N LEU A 198 5.20 -27.76 7.90
CA LEU A 198 5.47 -28.70 6.83
C LEU A 198 6.93 -28.68 6.33
N ARG A 199 7.61 -27.55 6.45
CA ARG A 199 9.01 -27.29 6.03
C ARG A 199 9.76 -26.50 7.11
N PRO A 200 10.16 -27.15 8.24
CA PRO A 200 10.78 -26.44 9.37
C PRO A 200 12.06 -25.68 9.05
N HIS A 201 12.78 -26.10 7.99
CA HIS A 201 14.04 -25.47 7.56
C HIS A 201 13.86 -24.17 6.78
N VAL A 202 12.67 -23.92 6.19
CA VAL A 202 12.38 -22.69 5.46
C VAL A 202 12.51 -21.48 6.39
N LYS A 203 13.31 -20.49 6.00
CA LYS A 203 13.49 -19.27 6.76
C LYS A 203 12.33 -18.30 6.50
N ILE A 204 11.88 -17.63 7.54
CA ILE A 204 10.81 -16.62 7.45
C ILE A 204 11.38 -15.26 7.87
N TYR A 205 11.32 -14.29 6.97
CA TYR A 205 11.69 -12.90 7.21
C TYR A 205 10.44 -12.02 7.21
N LEU A 206 10.20 -11.34 8.33
CA LEU A 206 9.15 -10.33 8.45
C LEU A 206 9.79 -8.95 8.35
N TYR A 207 9.12 -8.01 7.69
CA TYR A 207 9.59 -6.62 7.59
C TYR A 207 8.43 -5.64 7.46
N GLY A 208 8.68 -4.34 7.68
CA GLY A 208 7.69 -3.26 7.53
C GLY A 208 7.00 -2.84 8.83
N SER A 209 7.31 -3.48 9.96
CA SER A 209 6.87 -3.05 11.29
C SER A 209 7.84 -3.49 12.37
N ASN A 210 8.08 -2.62 13.35
CA ASN A 210 8.85 -2.94 14.56
C ASN A 210 7.99 -3.65 15.62
N VAL A 211 6.71 -3.88 15.35
CA VAL A 211 5.83 -4.59 16.29
C VAL A 211 6.18 -6.06 16.29
N SER A 212 6.63 -6.57 17.43
CA SER A 212 6.77 -7.99 17.69
C SER A 212 5.47 -8.51 18.31
N GLY A 213 4.64 -9.21 17.51
CA GLY A 213 3.53 -10.02 18.03
C GLY A 213 4.04 -11.34 18.58
N HIS A 214 3.21 -12.05 19.36
CA HIS A 214 3.52 -13.44 19.70
C HIS A 214 3.31 -14.30 18.45
N ILE A 215 4.42 -14.67 17.79
CA ILE A 215 4.43 -15.57 16.62
C ILE A 215 5.06 -16.88 17.11
N TRP A 216 4.35 -17.99 16.93
CA TRP A 216 4.67 -19.29 17.54
C TRP A 216 5.72 -20.14 16.80
N PHE A 217 6.25 -19.64 15.71
CA PHE A 217 7.29 -20.32 14.92
C PHE A 217 8.54 -19.46 14.78
N ASP A 218 9.66 -20.09 14.46
CA ASP A 218 10.93 -19.42 14.23
C ASP A 218 10.86 -18.50 13.02
N HIS A 219 11.19 -17.23 13.23
CA HIS A 219 11.22 -16.19 12.23
C HIS A 219 12.23 -15.11 12.58
N THR A 220 12.59 -14.30 11.63
CA THR A 220 13.38 -13.08 11.83
C THR A 220 12.55 -11.87 11.49
N ASN A 221 12.29 -11.00 12.47
CA ASN A 221 11.67 -9.70 12.21
C ASN A 221 12.76 -8.65 11.99
N LEU A 222 12.85 -8.13 10.77
CA LEU A 222 13.81 -7.09 10.38
C LEU A 222 13.33 -5.67 10.71
N GLY A 223 12.08 -5.52 11.17
CA GLY A 223 11.52 -4.20 11.45
C GLY A 223 11.27 -3.36 10.19
N ILE A 224 11.42 -2.06 10.35
CA ILE A 224 11.37 -1.11 9.22
C ILE A 224 12.78 -1.02 8.64
N ILE A 225 12.94 -1.45 7.41
CA ILE A 225 14.22 -1.47 6.67
C ILE A 225 14.21 -0.47 5.51
N SER A 226 15.40 -0.11 5.01
CA SER A 226 15.57 0.76 3.85
C SER A 226 15.05 0.10 2.56
N ILE A 227 14.88 0.87 1.50
CA ILE A 227 14.46 0.33 0.20
C ILE A 227 15.57 -0.52 -0.46
N GLU A 228 16.83 -0.19 -0.19
CA GLU A 228 18.00 -0.95 -0.61
C GLU A 228 18.08 -2.30 0.12
N ASP A 229 17.79 -2.31 1.42
CA ASP A 229 17.71 -3.54 2.21
C ASP A 229 16.50 -4.38 1.78
N CYS A 230 15.39 -3.77 1.37
CA CYS A 230 14.28 -4.49 0.76
C CYS A 230 14.71 -5.22 -0.52
N ASN A 231 15.46 -4.54 -1.41
CA ASN A 231 15.97 -5.20 -2.62
C ASN A 231 16.92 -6.35 -2.28
N THR A 232 17.81 -6.18 -1.32
CA THR A 232 18.70 -7.25 -0.85
C THR A 232 17.89 -8.43 -0.30
N LEU A 233 16.87 -8.18 0.49
CA LEU A 233 15.95 -9.20 1.02
C LEU A 233 15.21 -9.94 -0.09
N TYR A 234 14.71 -9.22 -1.11
CA TYR A 234 14.00 -9.81 -2.25
C TYR A 234 14.91 -10.70 -3.09
N ASN A 235 16.17 -10.31 -3.26
CA ASN A 235 17.16 -11.14 -3.94
C ASN A 235 17.54 -12.39 -3.14
N LYS A 236 17.49 -12.32 -1.81
CA LYS A 236 17.84 -13.41 -0.91
C LYS A 236 16.75 -14.48 -0.82
N CYS A 237 15.46 -14.11 -0.87
CA CYS A 237 14.35 -15.03 -0.67
C CYS A 237 13.96 -15.79 -1.95
N THR A 238 13.32 -16.96 -1.79
CA THR A 238 12.74 -17.77 -2.87
C THR A 238 11.41 -17.23 -3.34
N VAL A 239 10.57 -16.75 -2.41
CA VAL A 239 9.24 -16.20 -2.70
C VAL A 239 8.89 -15.10 -1.71
N GLY A 240 8.16 -14.09 -2.16
CA GLY A 240 7.58 -13.03 -1.35
C GLY A 240 6.09 -13.24 -1.12
N LEU A 241 5.64 -13.04 0.12
CA LEU A 241 4.23 -12.94 0.46
C LEU A 241 3.87 -11.46 0.62
N CYS A 242 2.94 -10.99 -0.19
CA CYS A 242 2.38 -9.65 -0.07
C CYS A 242 0.86 -9.76 -0.09
N ILE A 243 0.20 -9.36 0.99
CA ILE A 243 -1.26 -9.42 1.06
C ILE A 243 -1.82 -8.02 0.93
N SER A 244 -2.70 -7.84 -0.06
CA SER A 244 -3.38 -6.57 -0.33
C SER A 244 -4.86 -6.82 -0.60
N SER A 245 -5.72 -6.40 0.36
CA SER A 245 -7.17 -6.64 0.27
C SER A 245 -7.98 -5.43 -0.20
N SER A 246 -7.35 -4.30 -0.50
CA SER A 246 -8.04 -3.06 -0.89
C SER A 246 -7.60 -2.44 -2.22
N ASN A 247 -6.34 -2.59 -2.59
CA ASN A 247 -5.73 -2.32 -3.88
C ASN A 247 -4.38 -3.03 -3.92
N PRO A 248 -3.84 -3.43 -5.06
CA PRO A 248 -2.46 -3.87 -5.12
C PRO A 248 -1.54 -2.81 -4.52
N SER A 249 -0.57 -3.23 -3.72
CA SER A 249 0.48 -2.30 -3.30
C SER A 249 1.58 -2.23 -4.36
N ARG A 250 2.53 -1.30 -4.21
CA ARG A 250 3.72 -1.27 -5.08
C ARG A 250 4.65 -2.46 -4.83
N ILE A 251 4.57 -3.07 -3.65
CA ILE A 251 5.47 -4.12 -3.19
C ILE A 251 5.54 -5.35 -4.11
N PRO A 252 4.43 -5.93 -4.61
CA PRO A 252 4.49 -7.03 -5.57
C PRO A 252 5.28 -6.67 -6.84
N PHE A 253 5.15 -5.44 -7.32
CA PHE A 253 5.85 -4.95 -8.50
C PHE A 253 7.33 -4.71 -8.23
N GLU A 254 7.68 -4.20 -7.05
CA GLU A 254 9.06 -4.07 -6.57
C GLU A 254 9.74 -5.44 -6.41
N MET A 255 9.02 -6.43 -5.86
CA MET A 255 9.49 -7.82 -5.77
C MET A 255 9.73 -8.43 -7.16
N MET A 256 8.76 -8.28 -8.10
CA MET A 256 8.93 -8.76 -9.47
C MET A 256 10.11 -8.10 -10.18
N ALA A 257 10.33 -6.79 -10.00
CA ALA A 257 11.48 -6.08 -10.57
C ALA A 257 12.81 -6.63 -10.03
N ALA A 258 12.86 -6.98 -8.74
CA ALA A 258 14.01 -7.65 -8.12
C ALA A 258 14.15 -9.13 -8.54
N GLY A 259 13.18 -9.69 -9.25
CA GLY A 259 13.16 -11.10 -9.66
C GLY A 259 12.67 -12.07 -8.57
N LEU A 260 11.88 -11.60 -7.63
CA LEU A 260 11.26 -12.43 -6.60
C LEU A 260 9.83 -12.81 -7.02
N PRO A 261 9.49 -14.10 -7.14
CA PRO A 261 8.11 -14.55 -7.29
C PRO A 261 7.22 -14.08 -6.13
N VAL A 262 5.97 -13.76 -6.42
CA VAL A 262 5.05 -13.19 -5.43
C VAL A 262 3.83 -14.08 -5.24
N VAL A 263 3.39 -14.23 -4.00
CA VAL A 263 2.07 -14.77 -3.64
C VAL A 263 1.23 -13.64 -3.05
N ASP A 264 -0.01 -13.47 -3.54
CA ASP A 264 -1.00 -12.53 -3.01
C ASP A 264 -2.40 -13.18 -3.07
N LEU A 265 -3.44 -12.45 -2.69
CA LEU A 265 -4.81 -12.94 -2.67
C LEU A 265 -5.49 -12.88 -4.04
N TYR A 266 -6.26 -13.92 -4.37
CA TYR A 266 -7.18 -13.89 -5.49
C TYR A 266 -8.44 -13.09 -5.11
N LEU A 267 -8.31 -11.77 -5.22
CA LEU A 267 -9.39 -10.81 -5.02
C LEU A 267 -9.46 -9.89 -6.23
N ASP A 268 -10.63 -9.32 -6.49
CA ASP A 268 -10.89 -8.53 -7.68
C ASP A 268 -9.87 -7.39 -7.90
N ASN A 269 -9.42 -6.75 -6.80
CA ASN A 269 -8.41 -5.70 -6.85
C ASN A 269 -7.07 -6.13 -7.48
N ASN A 270 -6.72 -7.39 -7.41
CA ASN A 270 -5.43 -7.90 -7.92
C ASN A 270 -5.50 -8.36 -9.38
N LEU A 271 -6.71 -8.64 -9.90
CA LEU A 271 -6.87 -9.28 -11.20
C LEU A 271 -6.61 -8.35 -12.41
N TYR A 272 -6.61 -7.04 -12.21
CA TYR A 272 -6.46 -6.07 -13.29
C TYR A 272 -5.02 -5.57 -13.49
N ASP A 273 -4.19 -5.70 -12.45
CA ASP A 273 -2.87 -5.10 -12.42
C ASP A 273 -1.74 -6.12 -12.27
N MET A 274 -2.02 -7.33 -11.76
CA MET A 274 -1.03 -8.39 -11.58
C MET A 274 -1.07 -9.41 -12.72
N PRO A 275 0.08 -9.72 -13.37
CA PRO A 275 0.16 -10.74 -14.42
C PRO A 275 0.20 -12.15 -13.79
N ASP A 276 -0.50 -13.10 -14.39
CA ASP A 276 -0.45 -14.51 -13.97
C ASP A 276 0.90 -15.21 -14.25
N SER A 277 1.74 -14.60 -15.07
CA SER A 277 3.08 -15.11 -15.36
C SER A 277 4.13 -14.79 -14.30
N GLY A 278 3.92 -13.78 -13.45
CA GLY A 278 4.91 -13.34 -12.43
C GLY A 278 4.40 -13.42 -10.99
N VAL A 279 3.10 -13.65 -10.80
CA VAL A 279 2.42 -13.68 -9.51
C VAL A 279 1.55 -14.92 -9.41
N VAL A 280 1.47 -15.52 -8.22
CA VAL A 280 0.53 -16.58 -7.91
C VAL A 280 -0.52 -16.03 -6.95
N LEU A 281 -1.79 -16.07 -7.35
CA LEU A 281 -2.89 -15.65 -6.51
C LEU A 281 -3.58 -16.87 -5.86
N ALA A 282 -3.71 -16.79 -4.54
CA ALA A 282 -4.34 -17.84 -3.72
C ALA A 282 -5.68 -17.35 -3.14
N HIS A 283 -6.58 -18.28 -2.89
CA HIS A 283 -7.76 -17.99 -2.10
C HIS A 283 -7.35 -17.47 -0.71
N TYR A 284 -8.15 -16.65 -0.09
CA TYR A 284 -7.82 -15.92 1.15
C TYR A 284 -7.75 -16.79 2.41
N THR A 285 -7.76 -18.13 2.28
CA THR A 285 -7.53 -19.03 3.42
C THR A 285 -6.04 -19.21 3.68
N PRO A 286 -5.60 -19.30 4.94
CA PRO A 286 -4.19 -19.54 5.27
C PRO A 286 -3.62 -20.78 4.57
N GLU A 287 -4.44 -21.84 4.44
CA GLU A 287 -4.07 -23.09 3.80
C GLU A 287 -3.77 -22.92 2.31
N SER A 288 -4.61 -22.14 1.60
CA SER A 288 -4.40 -21.87 0.17
C SER A 288 -3.16 -21.02 -0.08
N ILE A 289 -2.92 -20.02 0.76
CA ILE A 289 -1.70 -19.20 0.71
C ILE A 289 -0.47 -20.07 1.00
N ALA A 290 -0.52 -20.92 2.03
CA ALA A 290 0.57 -21.84 2.36
C ALA A 290 0.84 -22.82 1.21
N GLN A 291 -0.20 -23.36 0.57
CA GLN A 291 -0.07 -24.25 -0.59
C GLN A 291 0.63 -23.52 -1.76
N ALA A 292 0.27 -22.26 -2.04
CA ALA A 292 0.89 -21.48 -3.09
C ALA A 292 2.39 -21.20 -2.80
N LEU A 293 2.73 -20.90 -1.54
CA LEU A 293 4.11 -20.71 -1.11
C LEU A 293 4.94 -21.98 -1.22
N LEU A 294 4.39 -23.11 -0.72
CA LEU A 294 5.04 -24.41 -0.76
C LEU A 294 5.27 -24.89 -2.20
N ASP A 295 4.30 -24.67 -3.08
CA ASP A 295 4.41 -25.05 -4.48
C ASP A 295 5.55 -24.30 -5.22
N ILE A 296 5.84 -23.06 -4.83
CA ILE A 296 6.99 -22.31 -5.37
C ILE A 296 8.31 -22.79 -4.74
N ILE A 297 8.31 -23.10 -3.44
CA ILE A 297 9.51 -23.55 -2.70
C ILE A 297 9.93 -24.94 -3.16
N ASP A 298 8.96 -25.86 -3.28
CA ASP A 298 9.22 -27.27 -3.61
C ASP A 298 9.56 -27.45 -5.12
N HIS A 299 9.33 -26.44 -5.99
CA HIS A 299 9.57 -26.47 -7.42
C HIS A 299 10.46 -25.31 -7.88
N PRO A 300 11.80 -25.44 -7.78
CA PRO A 300 12.75 -24.38 -8.16
C PRO A 300 12.61 -23.92 -9.63
N GLU A 301 12.22 -24.80 -10.54
CA GLU A 301 11.95 -24.48 -11.95
C GLU A 301 10.74 -23.53 -12.10
N LYS A 302 9.71 -23.72 -11.29
CA LYS A 302 8.54 -22.81 -11.23
C LYS A 302 8.95 -21.44 -10.66
N ALA A 303 9.74 -21.44 -9.58
CA ALA A 303 10.28 -20.21 -9.01
C ALA A 303 11.11 -19.43 -10.06
N ALA A 304 11.98 -20.11 -10.81
CA ALA A 304 12.79 -19.50 -11.87
C ALA A 304 11.92 -18.93 -13.01
N SER A 305 10.91 -19.68 -13.46
CA SER A 305 9.96 -19.23 -14.49
C SER A 305 9.19 -17.98 -14.07
N LEU A 306 8.61 -17.98 -12.86
CA LEU A 306 7.91 -16.82 -12.30
C LEU A 306 8.84 -15.61 -12.15
N SER A 307 10.06 -15.82 -11.66
CA SER A 307 11.09 -14.78 -11.54
C SER A 307 11.39 -14.12 -12.89
N GLN A 308 11.61 -14.92 -13.93
CA GLN A 308 11.90 -14.43 -15.28
C GLN A 308 10.71 -13.65 -15.85
N ALA A 309 9.51 -14.19 -15.75
CA ALA A 309 8.30 -13.59 -16.28
C ALA A 309 7.94 -12.29 -15.53
N GLY A 310 8.09 -12.26 -14.20
CA GLY A 310 7.90 -11.06 -13.40
C GLY A 310 8.85 -9.93 -13.81
N ARG A 311 10.13 -10.24 -14.03
CA ARG A 311 11.10 -9.25 -14.52
C ARG A 311 10.76 -8.75 -15.93
N GLU A 312 10.33 -9.63 -16.83
CA GLU A 312 9.94 -9.20 -18.18
C GLU A 312 8.70 -8.30 -18.15
N TYR A 313 7.73 -8.62 -17.30
CA TYR A 313 6.56 -7.76 -17.09
C TYR A 313 6.95 -6.37 -16.56
N MET A 314 7.94 -6.29 -15.65
CA MET A 314 8.39 -5.03 -15.06
C MET A 314 9.40 -4.26 -15.94
N LYS A 315 9.96 -4.85 -16.97
CA LYS A 315 11.06 -4.31 -17.77
C LYS A 315 10.89 -2.85 -18.22
N TYR A 316 9.69 -2.49 -18.64
CA TYR A 316 9.36 -1.14 -19.11
C TYR A 316 8.54 -0.33 -18.09
N ARG A 317 8.22 -0.91 -16.92
CA ARG A 317 7.44 -0.25 -15.87
C ARG A 317 8.35 0.47 -14.88
N THR A 318 9.15 1.40 -15.41
CA THR A 318 10.02 2.28 -14.61
C THR A 318 9.22 3.41 -13.99
N LEU A 319 9.80 4.12 -13.00
CA LEU A 319 9.14 5.29 -12.42
C LEU A 319 8.86 6.37 -13.48
N GLU A 320 9.79 6.58 -14.42
CA GLU A 320 9.65 7.56 -15.51
C GLU A 320 8.46 7.22 -16.40
N TYR A 321 8.25 5.93 -16.70
CA TYR A 321 7.07 5.49 -17.46
C TYR A 321 5.78 5.85 -16.73
N GLY A 322 5.71 5.60 -15.42
CA GLY A 322 4.56 5.97 -14.59
C GLY A 322 4.34 7.48 -14.50
N TYR A 323 5.44 8.26 -14.39
CA TYR A 323 5.38 9.72 -14.36
C TYR A 323 4.85 10.29 -15.67
N GLU A 324 5.26 9.74 -16.80
CA GLU A 324 4.77 10.17 -18.12
C GLU A 324 3.27 9.90 -18.27
N GLN A 325 2.78 8.74 -17.80
CA GLN A 325 1.35 8.43 -17.79
C GLN A 325 0.56 9.41 -16.89
N PHE A 326 1.07 9.68 -15.69
CA PHE A 326 0.46 10.64 -14.79
C PHE A 326 0.46 12.05 -15.38
N TYR A 327 1.59 12.51 -15.95
CA TYR A 327 1.68 13.81 -16.60
C TYR A 327 0.68 13.96 -17.74
N ARG A 328 0.53 12.93 -18.60
CA ARG A 328 -0.50 12.92 -19.67
C ARG A 328 -1.91 13.01 -19.10
N ALA A 329 -2.20 12.35 -18.00
CA ALA A 329 -3.50 12.43 -17.36
C ALA A 329 -3.80 13.85 -16.86
N VAL A 330 -2.79 14.53 -16.31
CA VAL A 330 -2.89 15.94 -15.89
C VAL A 330 -3.04 16.86 -17.07
N ASP A 331 -2.28 16.66 -18.15
CA ASP A 331 -2.36 17.47 -19.39
C ASP A 331 -3.72 17.32 -20.07
N ASN A 332 -4.27 16.11 -20.11
CA ASN A 332 -5.62 15.87 -20.61
C ASN A 332 -6.69 16.65 -19.82
N LEU A 333 -6.55 16.67 -18.50
CA LEU A 333 -7.48 17.38 -17.62
C LEU A 333 -7.40 18.90 -17.82
N LEU A 334 -6.20 19.44 -18.00
CA LEU A 334 -5.98 20.88 -18.22
C LEU A 334 -6.55 21.37 -19.53
N HIS A 335 -6.48 20.55 -20.58
CA HIS A 335 -6.90 20.93 -21.92
C HIS A 335 -8.31 20.41 -22.30
N ASP A 336 -9.11 19.99 -21.30
CA ASP A 336 -10.47 19.48 -21.52
C ASP A 336 -10.56 18.37 -22.58
N ARG A 337 -9.50 17.55 -22.69
CA ARG A 337 -9.54 16.43 -23.62
C ARG A 337 -10.52 15.39 -23.12
N THR A 338 -11.37 14.92 -24.01
CA THR A 338 -12.36 13.89 -23.68
C THR A 338 -11.66 12.64 -23.16
N ILE A 339 -11.95 12.27 -21.92
CA ILE A 339 -11.48 11.01 -21.34
C ILE A 339 -12.36 9.90 -21.94
N VAL A 340 -11.78 9.09 -22.81
CA VAL A 340 -12.46 7.93 -23.36
C VAL A 340 -12.37 6.81 -22.32
N ASN A 341 -13.54 6.41 -21.80
CA ASN A 341 -13.64 5.23 -20.94
C ASN A 341 -13.50 3.96 -21.79
N ALA A 342 -12.25 3.57 -22.07
CA ALA A 342 -12.00 2.26 -22.67
C ALA A 342 -12.33 1.16 -21.64
N PRO A 343 -12.95 0.04 -22.06
CA PRO A 343 -13.11 -1.11 -21.16
C PRO A 343 -11.76 -1.55 -20.61
N ILE A 344 -11.72 -1.77 -19.30
CA ILE A 344 -10.53 -2.27 -18.61
C ILE A 344 -10.75 -3.74 -18.31
N GLU A 345 -9.88 -4.58 -18.86
CA GLU A 345 -9.98 -6.03 -18.72
C GLU A 345 -9.04 -6.55 -17.64
N LYS A 346 -9.41 -7.67 -17.04
CA LYS A 346 -8.55 -8.44 -16.14
C LYS A 346 -7.39 -9.00 -16.94
N ILE A 347 -6.21 -8.93 -16.37
CA ILE A 347 -4.98 -9.51 -16.96
C ILE A 347 -4.57 -10.80 -16.27
N TYR A 348 -5.09 -11.07 -15.07
CA TYR A 348 -4.90 -12.34 -14.38
C TYR A 348 -6.02 -13.31 -14.77
N ASN A 349 -5.66 -14.36 -15.50
CA ASN A 349 -6.61 -15.34 -16.09
C ASN A 349 -6.47 -16.75 -15.47
N SER A 350 -5.41 -16.99 -14.71
CA SER A 350 -5.19 -18.26 -14.04
C SER A 350 -6.19 -18.46 -12.89
N PRO A 351 -6.62 -19.71 -12.62
CA PRO A 351 -7.46 -19.98 -11.46
C PRO A 351 -6.68 -19.73 -10.15
N PRO A 352 -7.38 -19.38 -9.06
CA PRO A 352 -6.73 -19.27 -7.75
C PRO A 352 -6.16 -20.61 -7.28
N VAL A 353 -5.08 -20.55 -6.51
CA VAL A 353 -4.66 -21.71 -5.73
C VAL A 353 -5.65 -21.93 -4.60
N ILE A 354 -6.23 -23.11 -4.53
CA ILE A 354 -7.17 -23.52 -3.48
C ILE A 354 -6.63 -24.81 -2.86
N ALA A 355 -6.33 -24.74 -1.56
CA ALA A 355 -5.86 -25.92 -0.84
C ALA A 355 -7.00 -26.90 -0.57
N ASP A 356 -6.68 -28.18 -0.59
CA ASP A 356 -7.60 -29.23 -0.16
C ASP A 356 -7.84 -29.11 1.36
N VAL A 357 -9.09 -29.25 1.79
CA VAL A 357 -9.53 -29.14 3.19
C VAL A 357 -8.80 -30.15 4.12
N ILE A 358 -8.23 -31.21 3.58
CA ILE A 358 -7.46 -32.21 4.33
C ILE A 358 -6.26 -31.60 5.08
N VAL A 359 -5.68 -30.52 4.59
CA VAL A 359 -4.55 -29.82 5.27
C VAL A 359 -4.98 -29.27 6.63
N GLN A 360 -6.24 -28.87 6.80
CA GLN A 360 -6.78 -28.33 8.06
C GLN A 360 -6.76 -29.34 9.21
N ASN A 361 -6.91 -30.62 8.91
CA ASN A 361 -6.96 -31.68 9.93
C ASN A 361 -5.58 -32.04 10.51
N SER A 362 -4.49 -31.58 9.88
CA SER A 362 -3.12 -31.88 10.32
C SER A 362 -2.59 -30.83 11.31
N ILE A 363 -3.22 -29.67 11.42
CA ILE A 363 -2.82 -28.59 12.31
C ILE A 363 -3.57 -28.76 13.62
N LYS A 364 -2.84 -29.04 14.70
CA LYS A 364 -3.45 -29.09 16.04
C LYS A 364 -4.05 -27.75 16.39
N ALA A 365 -5.28 -27.73 16.90
CA ALA A 365 -6.01 -26.52 17.30
C ALA A 365 -5.22 -25.62 18.28
N ASP A 366 -4.25 -26.15 19.00
CA ASP A 366 -3.35 -25.42 19.91
C ASP A 366 -2.42 -24.43 19.20
N SER A 367 -2.20 -24.57 17.88
CA SER A 367 -1.44 -23.61 17.08
C SER A 367 -2.24 -22.33 16.77
N TYR A 368 -3.55 -22.36 16.88
CA TYR A 368 -4.42 -21.17 16.78
C TYR A 368 -4.51 -20.39 18.09
N GLN A 369 -3.41 -20.28 18.84
CA GLN A 369 -3.42 -19.34 19.94
C GLN A 369 -3.70 -17.95 19.38
N ARG A 370 -4.86 -17.43 19.77
CA ARG A 370 -5.38 -16.13 19.40
C ARG A 370 -4.24 -15.13 19.34
N LEU A 371 -3.97 -14.57 18.18
CA LEU A 371 -3.23 -13.34 18.07
C LEU A 371 -3.95 -12.34 18.97
N THR A 372 -3.47 -12.19 20.19
CA THR A 372 -4.04 -11.25 21.13
C THR A 372 -3.98 -9.89 20.47
N ILE A 373 -5.15 -9.28 20.27
CA ILE A 373 -5.25 -7.90 19.80
C ILE A 373 -4.31 -7.08 20.68
N PRO A 374 -3.31 -6.40 20.12
CA PRO A 374 -2.26 -5.77 20.92
C PRO A 374 -2.86 -4.87 21.99
N ARG A 375 -2.27 -4.83 23.18
CA ARG A 375 -2.60 -3.93 24.31
C ARG A 375 -2.79 -2.45 23.92
N LYS A 376 -2.34 -2.07 22.74
CA LYS A 376 -2.53 -0.75 22.11
C LYS A 376 -4.00 -0.29 22.13
N ARG A 377 -4.98 -1.19 21.97
CA ARG A 377 -6.40 -0.85 21.97
C ARG A 377 -6.88 -0.30 23.33
N LEU A 378 -6.37 -0.82 24.43
CA LEU A 378 -6.71 -0.31 25.76
C LEU A 378 -6.05 1.06 26.01
N VAL A 379 -4.81 1.23 25.58
CA VAL A 379 -4.07 2.49 25.66
C VAL A 379 -4.70 3.56 24.77
N ASP A 380 -5.15 3.21 23.58
CA ASP A 380 -5.80 4.15 22.65
C ASP A 380 -7.21 4.51 23.11
N ILE A 381 -7.98 3.57 23.66
CA ILE A 381 -9.28 3.86 24.32
C ILE A 381 -9.09 4.80 25.52
N LEU A 382 -8.04 4.58 26.31
CA LEU A 382 -7.70 5.44 27.46
C LEU A 382 -7.16 6.81 27.01
N LYS A 383 -6.47 6.91 25.86
CA LYS A 383 -6.01 8.18 25.31
C LYS A 383 -7.16 9.04 24.78
N HIS A 384 -8.14 8.46 24.11
CA HIS A 384 -9.21 9.21 23.45
C HIS A 384 -10.43 9.49 24.31
N ASN A 385 -10.59 8.82 25.45
CA ASN A 385 -11.75 9.02 26.31
C ASN A 385 -11.43 9.94 27.51
N ARG A 386 -11.67 11.26 27.34
CA ARG A 386 -11.45 12.29 28.37
C ARG A 386 -12.14 11.99 29.72
N ASN A 387 -13.27 11.31 29.70
CA ASN A 387 -14.04 10.98 30.92
C ASN A 387 -13.41 9.84 31.72
N LEU A 388 -12.76 8.89 31.04
CA LEU A 388 -12.03 7.81 31.71
C LEU A 388 -10.74 8.31 32.41
N ARG A 389 -10.12 9.40 31.93
CA ARG A 389 -8.95 10.01 32.58
C ARG A 389 -9.23 10.64 33.96
N LYS A 390 -10.48 10.92 34.28
CA LYS A 390 -10.86 11.51 35.58
C LYS A 390 -11.01 10.46 36.68
N SER A 391 -11.08 9.19 36.37
CA SER A 391 -11.18 8.11 37.36
C SER A 391 -9.83 7.87 38.05
N ARG A 392 -9.82 7.91 39.38
CA ARG A 392 -8.64 7.68 40.23
C ARG A 392 -8.04 6.29 40.00
N LEU A 393 -8.88 5.27 39.82
CA LEU A 393 -8.50 3.89 39.55
C LEU A 393 -7.75 3.72 38.20
N LEU A 394 -8.22 4.41 37.16
CA LEU A 394 -7.62 4.36 35.82
C LEU A 394 -6.31 5.16 35.74
N ARG A 395 -6.10 6.17 36.58
CA ARG A 395 -4.80 6.83 36.73
C ARG A 395 -3.73 5.89 37.30
N THR A 396 -4.11 5.07 38.28
CA THR A 396 -3.20 4.07 38.86
C THR A 396 -2.81 3.01 37.83
N ILE A 397 -3.77 2.52 37.04
CA ILE A 397 -3.53 1.57 35.94
C ILE A 397 -2.64 2.21 34.85
N TRP A 398 -2.89 3.48 34.50
CA TRP A 398 -2.07 4.23 33.55
C TRP A 398 -0.62 4.40 33.99
N ASN A 399 -0.40 4.69 35.27
CA ASN A 399 0.93 4.84 35.83
C ASN A 399 1.69 3.50 35.94
N LEU A 400 0.98 2.39 36.14
CA LEU A 400 1.54 1.03 36.09
C LEU A 400 1.94 0.61 34.67
N ILE A 401 1.20 1.05 33.65
CA ILE A 401 1.50 0.77 32.23
C ILE A 401 2.67 1.62 31.71
N LYS A 402 2.89 2.83 32.26
CA LYS A 402 3.99 3.72 31.89
C LYS A 402 5.32 3.40 32.58
N GLY A 403 5.29 2.62 33.63
CA GLY A 403 6.47 2.28 34.45
C GLY A 403 7.18 0.97 34.06
N ASN A 404 6.83 0.39 32.90
CA ASN A 404 7.52 -0.79 32.33
C ASN A 404 7.89 -0.53 30.88
#